data_235f4c17c5558467e6f2b583e92e7d7b
#
_entry.id   235f4c17c5558467e6f2b583e92e7d7b
#
_cell.length_a   1.000
_cell.length_b   1.000
_cell.length_c   1.000
_cell.angle_alpha   90.00
_cell.angle_beta   90.00
_cell.angle_gamma   90.00
#
_symmetry.space_group_name_H-M   'P 1'
#
loop_
_entity.id
_entity.type
_entity.pdbx_description
1 polymer ?
#
loop_
_entity_poly.entity_id
_entity_poly.type
_entity_poly.pdbx_seq_one_letter_code
_entity_poly.pdbx_strand_id
1 'polypeptide(L)'
;MSQEDKFEVPEEPQATGQRWLIPMDFSIQANAALDWVFAVMKPCDHLLILNVLNLKTPTYAHDIAINERLKKESQEKLASMKATATEKGFKFVETLCKRGDPAKIVCTVAIEDKIDCIVMGRRGMSNLERVLNGSVSSYVLNNAPCAVCLMGKGVEKRVQEAALKKKDEEIAELTASASENEGDGDKKMPFFLPRKHSIKNYYSDSD
;
A
#
# COMPACT_ATOMS: atom_id res chain seq x y z
N MET A 1 -47.33 -28.38 -13.40
CA MET A 1 -46.58 -27.85 -12.27
C MET A 1 -45.16 -27.69 -12.76
N SER A 2 -44.81 -26.49 -13.15
CA SER A 2 -43.48 -26.18 -13.69
C SER A 2 -42.55 -25.87 -12.52
N GLN A 3 -41.48 -26.66 -12.39
CA GLN A 3 -40.39 -26.36 -11.49
C GLN A 3 -39.65 -25.16 -12.07
N GLU A 4 -39.70 -24.02 -11.36
CA GLU A 4 -38.84 -22.89 -11.62
C GLU A 4 -37.44 -23.24 -11.13
N ASP A 5 -36.51 -23.47 -12.05
CA ASP A 5 -35.09 -23.56 -11.77
C ASP A 5 -34.63 -22.22 -11.20
N LYS A 6 -34.49 -22.14 -9.87
CA LYS A 6 -33.82 -21.03 -9.21
C LYS A 6 -32.35 -21.08 -9.59
N PHE A 7 -31.95 -20.17 -10.47
CA PHE A 7 -30.54 -19.86 -10.71
C PHE A 7 -29.97 -19.30 -9.40
N GLU A 8 -29.27 -20.13 -8.63
CA GLU A 8 -28.45 -19.64 -7.51
C GLU A 8 -27.28 -18.86 -8.09
N VAL A 9 -27.34 -17.52 -7.96
CA VAL A 9 -26.19 -16.67 -8.24
C VAL A 9 -25.12 -17.04 -7.21
N PRO A 10 -23.89 -17.42 -7.63
CA PRO A 10 -22.83 -17.72 -6.69
C PRO A 10 -22.60 -16.52 -5.78
N GLU A 11 -22.69 -16.70 -4.46
CA GLU A 11 -22.35 -15.67 -3.50
C GLU A 11 -20.90 -15.25 -3.72
N GLU A 12 -20.65 -13.97 -3.91
CA GLU A 12 -19.28 -13.45 -4.00
C GLU A 12 -18.53 -13.79 -2.71
N PRO A 13 -17.26 -14.23 -2.80
CA PRO A 13 -16.48 -14.59 -1.64
C PRO A 13 -16.38 -13.39 -0.69
N GLN A 14 -16.88 -13.53 0.53
CA GLN A 14 -16.81 -12.50 1.55
C GLN A 14 -15.50 -12.59 2.33
N ALA A 15 -14.91 -11.44 2.64
CA ALA A 15 -13.77 -11.36 3.54
C ALA A 15 -14.22 -11.78 4.96
N THR A 16 -13.62 -12.84 5.48
CA THR A 16 -13.91 -13.38 6.81
C THR A 16 -12.81 -13.06 7.83
N GLY A 17 -11.75 -12.40 7.39
CA GLY A 17 -10.59 -12.03 8.17
C GLY A 17 -10.70 -10.64 8.80
N GLN A 18 -9.57 -10.14 9.30
CA GLN A 18 -9.45 -8.81 9.89
C GLN A 18 -9.58 -7.72 8.83
N ARG A 19 -10.10 -6.57 9.24
CA ARG A 19 -10.27 -5.38 8.40
C ARG A 19 -9.18 -4.36 8.73
N TRP A 20 -8.30 -4.13 7.77
CA TRP A 20 -7.16 -3.22 7.88
C TRP A 20 -7.45 -1.91 7.18
N LEU A 21 -7.07 -0.79 7.79
CA LEU A 21 -7.12 0.54 7.18
C LEU A 21 -5.72 1.14 7.11
N ILE A 22 -5.31 1.57 5.92
CA ILE A 22 -4.07 2.30 5.71
C ILE A 22 -4.39 3.71 5.19
N PRO A 23 -4.23 4.73 6.03
CA PRO A 23 -4.21 6.11 5.57
C PRO A 23 -2.95 6.36 4.74
N MET A 24 -3.14 6.70 3.45
CA MET A 24 -2.09 6.80 2.45
C MET A 24 -1.92 8.25 1.99
N ASP A 25 -0.75 8.84 2.26
CA ASP A 25 -0.35 10.15 1.75
C ASP A 25 0.77 10.05 0.69
N PHE A 26 1.04 8.84 0.24
CA PHE A 26 2.08 8.46 -0.72
C PHE A 26 3.52 8.77 -0.26
N SER A 27 3.72 9.08 1.01
CA SER A 27 5.05 9.21 1.60
C SER A 27 5.75 7.84 1.70
N ILE A 28 7.08 7.88 1.84
CA ILE A 28 7.90 6.66 2.03
C ILE A 28 7.41 5.87 3.26
N GLN A 29 7.04 6.57 4.33
CA GLN A 29 6.58 5.95 5.57
C GLN A 29 5.20 5.29 5.40
N ALA A 30 4.29 5.90 4.64
CA ALA A 30 2.99 5.30 4.34
C ALA A 30 3.14 4.08 3.42
N ASN A 31 4.03 4.14 2.43
CA ASN A 31 4.34 3.00 1.58
C ASN A 31 4.97 1.85 2.39
N ALA A 32 5.92 2.15 3.29
CA ALA A 32 6.51 1.14 4.17
C ALA A 32 5.48 0.51 5.12
N ALA A 33 4.47 1.27 5.56
CA ALA A 33 3.35 0.76 6.34
C ALA A 33 2.50 -0.22 5.50
N LEU A 34 2.23 0.10 4.24
CA LEU A 34 1.52 -0.78 3.31
C LEU A 34 2.30 -2.07 3.06
N ASP A 35 3.60 -1.98 2.79
CA ASP A 35 4.46 -3.15 2.59
C ASP A 35 4.51 -4.05 3.83
N TRP A 36 4.53 -3.45 5.02
CA TRP A 36 4.46 -4.20 6.26
C TRP A 36 3.12 -4.92 6.41
N VAL A 37 2.00 -4.27 6.07
CA VAL A 37 0.68 -4.92 6.10
C VAL A 37 0.63 -6.08 5.13
N PHE A 38 1.15 -5.95 3.92
CA PHE A 38 1.27 -7.08 2.97
C PHE A 38 2.08 -8.25 3.51
N ALA A 39 3.03 -8.01 4.43
CA ALA A 39 3.83 -9.07 5.02
C ALA A 39 3.12 -9.81 6.18
N VAL A 40 2.10 -9.20 6.80
CA VAL A 40 1.45 -9.76 8.00
C VAL A 40 -0.02 -10.14 7.80
N MET A 41 -0.73 -9.50 6.85
CA MET A 41 -2.13 -9.80 6.58
C MET A 41 -2.30 -11.16 5.92
N LYS A 42 -3.47 -11.76 6.14
CA LYS A 42 -3.84 -13.05 5.56
C LYS A 42 -4.63 -12.85 4.26
N PRO A 43 -4.69 -13.84 3.36
CA PRO A 43 -5.47 -13.75 2.12
C PRO A 43 -6.97 -13.52 2.31
N CYS A 44 -7.52 -13.90 3.48
CA CYS A 44 -8.93 -13.68 3.85
C CYS A 44 -9.20 -12.31 4.50
N ASP A 45 -8.16 -11.54 4.80
CA ASP A 45 -8.30 -10.22 5.40
C ASP A 45 -8.75 -9.20 4.35
N HIS A 46 -9.41 -8.15 4.82
CA HIS A 46 -9.84 -7.03 4.01
C HIS A 46 -8.91 -5.83 4.22
N LEU A 47 -8.43 -5.23 3.14
CA LEU A 47 -7.58 -4.06 3.16
C LEU A 47 -8.28 -2.86 2.52
N LEU A 48 -8.43 -1.77 3.27
CA LEU A 48 -8.87 -0.48 2.78
C LEU A 48 -7.70 0.50 2.74
N ILE A 49 -7.34 0.97 1.56
CA ILE A 49 -6.31 2.01 1.36
C ILE A 49 -7.03 3.34 1.17
N LEU A 50 -6.87 4.26 2.11
CA LEU A 50 -7.57 5.54 2.15
C LEU A 50 -6.62 6.70 1.89
N ASN A 51 -6.82 7.44 0.82
CA ASN A 51 -6.21 8.75 0.64
C ASN A 51 -7.22 9.86 0.97
N VAL A 52 -6.79 10.85 1.73
CA VAL A 52 -7.61 12.03 2.08
C VAL A 52 -6.96 13.28 1.53
N LEU A 53 -7.64 13.92 0.61
CA LEU A 53 -7.23 15.18 0.02
C LEU A 53 -7.68 16.35 0.89
N ASN A 54 -6.73 17.00 1.56
CA ASN A 54 -6.99 18.22 2.34
C ASN A 54 -7.01 19.44 1.39
N LEU A 55 -8.06 19.51 0.57
CA LEU A 55 -8.22 20.56 -0.42
C LEU A 55 -9.01 21.74 0.18
N LYS A 56 -8.53 22.95 -0.06
CA LYS A 56 -9.29 24.18 0.24
C LYS A 56 -10.54 24.26 -0.62
N THR A 57 -11.54 24.97 -0.14
CA THR A 57 -12.72 25.31 -0.95
C THR A 57 -12.26 26.15 -2.14
N PRO A 58 -12.57 25.76 -3.38
CA PRO A 58 -12.13 26.49 -4.55
C PRO A 58 -12.81 27.86 -4.59
N THR A 59 -12.02 28.90 -4.79
CA THR A 59 -12.52 30.28 -4.91
C THR A 59 -12.59 30.68 -6.38
N TYR A 60 -11.71 30.14 -7.19
CA TYR A 60 -11.60 30.46 -8.62
C TYR A 60 -11.67 29.21 -9.50
N ALA A 61 -11.96 29.39 -10.78
CA ALA A 61 -12.06 28.30 -11.74
C ALA A 61 -10.77 27.45 -11.83
N HIS A 62 -9.59 28.09 -11.69
CA HIS A 62 -8.33 27.35 -11.71
C HIS A 62 -8.15 26.45 -10.47
N ASP A 63 -8.71 26.83 -9.30
CA ASP A 63 -8.67 26.00 -8.10
C ASP A 63 -9.45 24.70 -8.31
N ILE A 64 -10.57 24.80 -9.05
CA ILE A 64 -11.38 23.64 -9.42
C ILE A 64 -10.55 22.68 -10.27
N ALA A 65 -9.87 23.21 -11.30
CA ALA A 65 -9.04 22.39 -12.18
C ALA A 65 -7.88 21.72 -11.44
N ILE A 66 -7.24 22.43 -10.50
CA ILE A 66 -6.19 21.87 -9.65
C ILE A 66 -6.74 20.75 -8.76
N ASN A 67 -7.88 20.97 -8.12
CA ASN A 67 -8.51 19.98 -7.24
C ASN A 67 -8.89 18.72 -8.01
N GLU A 68 -9.46 18.83 -9.21
CA GLU A 68 -9.79 17.69 -10.06
C GLU A 68 -8.54 16.93 -10.51
N ARG A 69 -7.48 17.64 -10.87
CA ARG A 69 -6.19 17.02 -11.19
C ARG A 69 -5.63 16.23 -10.02
N LEU A 70 -5.57 16.82 -8.82
CA LEU A 70 -5.07 16.14 -7.62
C LEU A 70 -5.90 14.90 -7.27
N LYS A 71 -7.23 14.99 -7.44
CA LYS A 71 -8.13 13.87 -7.24
C LYS A 71 -7.83 12.73 -8.23
N LYS A 72 -7.67 13.07 -9.51
CA LYS A 72 -7.33 12.09 -10.56
C LYS A 72 -5.98 11.43 -10.29
N GLU A 73 -4.93 12.20 -9.98
CA GLU A 73 -3.61 11.67 -9.63
C GLU A 73 -3.66 10.73 -8.42
N SER A 74 -4.46 11.08 -7.40
CA SER A 74 -4.67 10.22 -6.24
C SER A 74 -5.35 8.91 -6.62
N GLN A 75 -6.41 8.97 -7.42
CA GLN A 75 -7.14 7.78 -7.86
C GLN A 75 -6.27 6.84 -8.70
N GLU A 76 -5.44 7.37 -9.59
CA GLU A 76 -4.50 6.59 -10.40
C GLU A 76 -3.46 5.87 -9.52
N LYS A 77 -2.89 6.57 -8.52
CA LYS A 77 -1.96 5.96 -7.56
C LYS A 77 -2.62 4.87 -6.72
N LEU A 78 -3.83 5.12 -6.23
CA LEU A 78 -4.60 4.13 -5.48
C LEU A 78 -4.94 2.91 -6.34
N ALA A 79 -5.31 3.09 -7.60
CA ALA A 79 -5.57 1.99 -8.52
C ALA A 79 -4.32 1.13 -8.75
N SER A 80 -3.14 1.75 -8.89
CA SER A 80 -1.87 1.03 -8.99
C SER A 80 -1.57 0.22 -7.73
N MET A 81 -1.82 0.78 -6.53
CA MET A 81 -1.63 0.05 -5.27
C MET A 81 -2.57 -1.14 -5.15
N LYS A 82 -3.83 -0.99 -5.56
CA LYS A 82 -4.80 -2.08 -5.60
C LYS A 82 -4.35 -3.19 -6.56
N ALA A 83 -3.86 -2.84 -7.76
CA ALA A 83 -3.32 -3.80 -8.71
C ALA A 83 -2.15 -4.59 -8.11
N THR A 84 -1.17 -3.90 -7.50
CA THR A 84 -0.04 -4.53 -6.82
C THR A 84 -0.50 -5.48 -5.71
N ALA A 85 -1.51 -5.11 -4.93
CA ALA A 85 -2.06 -5.98 -3.89
C ALA A 85 -2.73 -7.23 -4.50
N THR A 86 -3.46 -7.07 -5.59
CA THR A 86 -4.08 -8.18 -6.31
C THR A 86 -3.04 -9.15 -6.90
N GLU A 87 -1.96 -8.63 -7.48
CA GLU A 87 -0.82 -9.43 -7.96
C GLU A 87 -0.15 -10.23 -6.84
N LYS A 88 -0.12 -9.68 -5.62
CA LYS A 88 0.36 -10.38 -4.42
C LYS A 88 -0.62 -11.44 -3.88
N GLY A 89 -1.80 -11.61 -4.50
CA GLY A 89 -2.80 -12.61 -4.13
C GLY A 89 -3.86 -12.15 -3.12
N PHE A 90 -3.88 -10.86 -2.74
CA PHE A 90 -4.91 -10.32 -1.87
C PHE A 90 -6.18 -10.00 -2.67
N LYS A 91 -7.30 -10.66 -2.31
CA LYS A 91 -8.57 -10.57 -3.05
C LYS A 91 -9.48 -9.43 -2.57
N PHE A 92 -9.41 -9.10 -1.29
CA PHE A 92 -10.31 -8.16 -0.64
C PHE A 92 -9.61 -6.82 -0.40
N VAL A 93 -9.32 -6.11 -1.48
CA VAL A 93 -8.64 -4.81 -1.44
C VAL A 93 -9.52 -3.73 -2.03
N GLU A 94 -9.81 -2.74 -1.23
CA GLU A 94 -10.56 -1.55 -1.62
C GLU A 94 -9.70 -0.30 -1.51
N THR A 95 -10.02 0.69 -2.34
CA THR A 95 -9.35 1.99 -2.33
C THR A 95 -10.37 3.10 -2.25
N LEU A 96 -10.10 4.08 -1.41
CA LEU A 96 -11.02 5.20 -1.18
C LEU A 96 -10.26 6.52 -1.23
N CYS A 97 -10.79 7.49 -1.97
CA CYS A 97 -10.30 8.85 -2.00
C CYS A 97 -11.38 9.79 -1.47
N LYS A 98 -11.17 10.36 -0.30
CA LYS A 98 -12.10 11.33 0.32
C LYS A 98 -11.46 12.73 0.37
N ARG A 99 -12.30 13.75 0.51
CA ARG A 99 -11.87 15.15 0.71
C ARG A 99 -12.22 15.61 2.11
N GLY A 100 -11.29 16.28 2.79
CA GLY A 100 -11.54 16.90 4.08
C GLY A 100 -10.34 16.84 5.02
N ASP A 101 -10.61 16.88 6.32
CA ASP A 101 -9.59 16.74 7.36
C ASP A 101 -9.14 15.28 7.48
N PRO A 102 -7.88 14.94 7.16
CA PRO A 102 -7.41 13.56 7.18
C PRO A 102 -7.61 12.87 8.54
N ALA A 103 -7.37 13.59 9.64
CA ALA A 103 -7.44 13.03 10.97
C ALA A 103 -8.87 12.56 11.32
N LYS A 104 -9.86 13.39 11.01
CA LYS A 104 -11.26 13.09 11.26
C LYS A 104 -11.78 12.00 10.32
N ILE A 105 -11.45 12.10 9.02
CA ILE A 105 -11.94 11.15 8.01
C ILE A 105 -11.42 9.75 8.28
N VAL A 106 -10.16 9.58 8.69
CA VAL A 106 -9.62 8.27 9.07
C VAL A 106 -10.43 7.62 10.18
N CYS A 107 -10.75 8.37 11.24
CA CYS A 107 -11.57 7.83 12.33
C CYS A 107 -13.02 7.54 11.90
N THR A 108 -13.60 8.41 11.07
CA THR A 108 -14.97 8.20 10.55
C THR A 108 -15.04 6.93 9.70
N VAL A 109 -14.10 6.75 8.76
CA VAL A 109 -14.01 5.55 7.92
C VAL A 109 -13.78 4.30 8.78
N ALA A 110 -12.95 4.40 9.82
CA ALA A 110 -12.73 3.27 10.71
C ALA A 110 -14.02 2.81 11.44
N ILE A 111 -14.93 3.74 11.75
CA ILE A 111 -16.25 3.41 12.32
C ILE A 111 -17.17 2.83 11.25
N GLU A 112 -17.31 3.53 10.10
CA GLU A 112 -18.25 3.17 9.03
C GLU A 112 -17.95 1.77 8.47
N ASP A 113 -16.66 1.47 8.22
CA ASP A 113 -16.19 0.22 7.62
C ASP A 113 -15.80 -0.84 8.66
N LYS A 114 -16.09 -0.62 9.96
CA LYS A 114 -15.81 -1.55 11.05
C LYS A 114 -14.37 -2.08 11.01
N ILE A 115 -13.42 -1.15 10.95
CA ILE A 115 -11.99 -1.47 10.87
C ILE A 115 -11.50 -2.04 12.21
N ASP A 116 -10.71 -3.12 12.16
CA ASP A 116 -10.10 -3.73 13.34
C ASP A 116 -8.74 -3.12 13.67
N CYS A 117 -7.98 -2.69 12.65
CA CYS A 117 -6.66 -2.10 12.85
C CYS A 117 -6.35 -1.02 11.80
N ILE A 118 -5.93 0.15 12.28
CA ILE A 118 -5.38 1.22 11.45
C ILE A 118 -3.86 1.12 11.49
N VAL A 119 -3.20 1.07 10.32
CA VAL A 119 -1.74 1.07 10.24
C VAL A 119 -1.26 2.35 9.58
N MET A 120 -0.41 3.09 10.27
CA MET A 120 0.08 4.39 9.81
C MET A 120 1.59 4.47 9.80
N GLY A 121 2.14 5.08 8.75
CA GLY A 121 3.53 5.52 8.74
C GLY A 121 3.76 6.67 9.71
N ARG A 122 4.83 6.62 10.46
CA ARG A 122 5.27 7.75 11.27
C ARG A 122 6.23 8.59 10.45
N ARG A 123 5.89 9.85 10.14
CA ARG A 123 6.85 10.76 9.50
C ARG A 123 8.08 10.93 10.40
N GLY A 124 9.24 10.51 9.91
CA GLY A 124 10.51 10.78 10.55
C GLY A 124 10.87 12.24 10.33
N MET A 125 10.46 13.14 11.22
CA MET A 125 11.00 14.49 11.18
C MET A 125 12.45 14.45 11.64
N SER A 126 13.38 14.70 10.72
CA SER A 126 14.72 15.14 11.04
C SER A 126 14.62 16.46 11.81
N ASN A 127 15.24 16.51 12.98
CA ASN A 127 15.60 17.70 13.75
C ASN A 127 14.57 18.48 14.61
N LEU A 128 13.38 17.96 14.88
CA LEU A 128 12.54 18.56 15.93
C LEU A 128 12.08 17.49 16.93
N GLU A 129 12.89 17.28 17.95
CA GLU A 129 12.67 16.35 19.06
C GLU A 129 11.45 16.66 19.95
N ARG A 130 10.62 17.63 19.60
CA ARG A 130 9.51 18.09 20.45
C ARG A 130 8.10 17.81 19.95
N VAL A 131 7.90 17.27 18.75
CA VAL A 131 6.55 16.86 18.31
C VAL A 131 6.56 15.37 18.05
N LEU A 132 6.28 14.61 19.08
CA LEU A 132 6.36 13.15 19.10
C LEU A 132 5.40 12.47 18.12
N ASN A 133 4.39 13.18 17.61
CA ASN A 133 3.42 12.63 16.65
C ASN A 133 2.98 13.75 15.69
N GLY A 134 2.90 13.49 14.39
CA GLY A 134 2.23 14.38 13.45
C GLY A 134 0.77 14.60 13.87
N SER A 135 0.17 15.74 13.51
CA SER A 135 -1.20 16.11 13.92
C SER A 135 -2.22 15.02 13.62
N VAL A 136 -2.12 14.36 12.47
CA VAL A 136 -3.03 13.28 12.07
C VAL A 136 -2.85 12.04 12.93
N SER A 137 -1.61 11.55 13.10
CA SER A 137 -1.36 10.34 13.90
C SER A 137 -1.68 10.53 15.37
N SER A 138 -1.40 11.72 15.96
CA SER A 138 -1.81 12.02 17.33
C SER A 138 -3.33 12.02 17.49
N TYR A 139 -4.05 12.62 16.55
CA TYR A 139 -5.50 12.62 16.60
C TYR A 139 -6.09 11.21 16.48
N VAL A 140 -5.60 10.43 15.51
CA VAL A 140 -6.07 9.07 15.29
C VAL A 140 -5.78 8.19 16.51
N LEU A 141 -4.59 8.25 17.12
CA LEU A 141 -4.26 7.51 18.34
C LEU A 141 -5.24 7.77 19.49
N ASN A 142 -5.74 9.00 19.60
CA ASN A 142 -6.63 9.37 20.71
C ASN A 142 -8.12 9.15 20.40
N ASN A 143 -8.49 9.01 19.11
CA ASN A 143 -9.90 9.03 18.71
C ASN A 143 -10.31 7.83 17.85
N ALA A 144 -9.40 6.93 17.50
CA ALA A 144 -9.74 5.75 16.71
C ALA A 144 -10.60 4.77 17.52
N PRO A 145 -11.59 4.13 16.88
CA PRO A 145 -12.47 3.15 17.54
C PRO A 145 -11.82 1.75 17.67
N CYS A 146 -10.63 1.56 17.11
CA CYS A 146 -9.98 0.27 16.94
C CYS A 146 -8.47 0.36 17.27
N ALA A 147 -7.75 -0.75 17.11
CA ALA A 147 -6.31 -0.78 17.27
C ALA A 147 -5.60 0.16 16.28
N VAL A 148 -4.53 0.83 16.73
CA VAL A 148 -3.70 1.69 15.89
C VAL A 148 -2.25 1.26 15.98
N CYS A 149 -1.67 0.91 14.86
CA CYS A 149 -0.27 0.55 14.73
C CYS A 149 0.50 1.69 14.05
N LEU A 150 1.48 2.25 14.76
CA LEU A 150 2.40 3.24 14.19
C LEU A 150 3.72 2.60 13.82
N MET A 151 4.10 2.72 12.55
CA MET A 151 5.40 2.25 12.09
C MET A 151 6.52 3.11 12.67
N GLY A 152 7.43 2.48 13.40
CA GLY A 152 8.58 3.13 14.01
C GLY A 152 9.64 3.56 12.99
N LYS A 153 10.58 4.43 13.42
CA LYS A 153 11.75 4.80 12.59
C LYS A 153 12.55 3.53 12.22
N GLY A 154 12.93 3.43 10.95
CA GLY A 154 13.74 2.32 10.45
C GLY A 154 12.95 1.10 9.97
N VAL A 155 11.62 1.12 10.04
CA VAL A 155 10.80 0.08 9.41
C VAL A 155 11.02 0.10 7.90
N GLU A 156 11.15 1.29 7.30
CA GLU A 156 11.45 1.47 5.87
C GLU A 156 12.70 0.69 5.44
N LYS A 157 13.78 0.80 6.22
CA LYS A 157 15.03 0.07 5.93
C LYS A 157 14.84 -1.44 6.01
N ARG A 158 14.19 -1.91 7.06
CA ARG A 158 13.92 -3.36 7.25
C ARG A 158 13.02 -3.93 6.16
N VAL A 159 11.99 -3.19 5.76
CA VAL A 159 11.09 -3.59 4.67
C VAL A 159 11.84 -3.63 3.34
N GLN A 160 12.67 -2.63 3.06
CA GLN A 160 13.50 -2.60 1.85
C GLN A 160 14.53 -3.73 1.82
N GLU A 161 15.21 -3.98 2.94
CA GLU A 161 16.18 -5.08 3.07
C GLU A 161 15.51 -6.45 2.91
N ALA A 162 14.31 -6.63 3.48
CA ALA A 162 13.54 -7.86 3.33
C ALA A 162 13.06 -8.07 1.88
N ALA A 163 12.61 -7.01 1.22
CA ALA A 163 12.20 -7.06 -0.18
C ALA A 163 13.38 -7.36 -1.11
N LEU A 164 14.56 -6.80 -0.82
CA LEU A 164 15.79 -7.07 -1.58
C LEU A 164 16.22 -8.52 -1.43
N LYS A 165 16.24 -9.06 -0.20
CA LYS A 165 16.57 -10.47 0.05
C LYS A 165 15.63 -11.42 -0.70
N LYS A 166 14.32 -11.17 -0.67
CA LYS A 166 13.36 -12.00 -1.42
C LYS A 166 13.63 -12.00 -2.93
N LYS A 167 14.00 -10.84 -3.49
CA LYS A 167 14.37 -10.77 -4.91
C LYS A 167 15.65 -11.51 -5.22
N ASP A 168 16.65 -11.42 -4.36
CA ASP A 168 17.91 -12.14 -4.53
C ASP A 168 17.70 -13.66 -4.43
N GLU A 169 16.84 -14.12 -3.52
CA GLU A 169 16.44 -15.53 -3.38
C GLU A 169 15.67 -16.02 -4.63
N GLU A 170 14.70 -15.23 -5.13
CA GLU A 170 13.94 -15.56 -6.33
C GLU A 170 14.84 -15.62 -7.58
N ILE A 171 15.80 -14.70 -7.72
CA ILE A 171 16.80 -14.74 -8.81
C ILE A 171 17.68 -15.97 -8.67
N ALA A 172 18.08 -16.33 -7.46
CA ALA A 172 18.91 -17.51 -7.22
C ALA A 172 18.16 -18.81 -7.58
N GLU A 173 16.88 -18.92 -7.24
CA GLU A 173 16.03 -20.06 -7.60
C GLU A 173 15.83 -20.15 -9.13
N LEU A 174 15.58 -19.03 -9.81
CA LEU A 174 15.43 -18.98 -11.27
C LEU A 174 16.74 -19.35 -11.98
N THR A 175 17.88 -18.93 -11.45
CA THR A 175 19.18 -19.30 -12.03
C THR A 175 19.56 -20.76 -11.77
N ALA A 176 19.18 -21.31 -10.61
CA ALA A 176 19.40 -22.72 -10.30
C ALA A 176 18.55 -23.64 -11.21
N SER A 177 17.26 -23.30 -11.40
CA SER A 177 16.38 -24.05 -12.29
C SER A 177 16.76 -23.97 -13.77
N ALA A 178 17.40 -22.87 -14.19
CA ALA A 178 17.94 -22.72 -15.56
C ALA A 178 19.19 -23.57 -15.78
N SER A 179 20.02 -23.80 -14.75
CA SER A 179 21.22 -24.62 -14.86
C SER A 179 20.96 -26.15 -14.87
N GLU A 180 19.82 -26.59 -14.35
CA GLU A 180 19.42 -28.01 -14.38
C GLU A 180 18.87 -28.47 -15.76
N ASN A 181 18.53 -27.53 -16.65
CA ASN A 181 18.01 -27.79 -17.98
C ASN A 181 19.06 -27.78 -19.10
N GLU A 182 20.35 -27.53 -18.80
CA GLU A 182 21.45 -27.63 -19.77
C GLU A 182 22.13 -29.00 -19.73
N GLY A 183 21.34 -30.03 -20.00
CA GLY A 183 21.81 -31.36 -20.35
C GLY A 183 21.53 -31.63 -21.83
N ASP A 184 22.57 -31.53 -22.65
CA ASP A 184 22.67 -31.95 -24.07
C ASP A 184 22.17 -30.97 -25.15
N GLY A 185 23.10 -30.38 -25.89
CA GLY A 185 22.81 -29.74 -27.16
C GLY A 185 23.56 -28.40 -27.43
N ASP A 186 24.73 -28.50 -28.04
CA ASP A 186 25.50 -27.44 -28.67
C ASP A 186 24.66 -26.35 -29.35
N LYS A 187 24.41 -25.21 -28.72
CA LYS A 187 24.09 -23.93 -29.37
C LYS A 187 24.53 -22.75 -28.52
N LYS A 188 25.55 -22.05 -28.96
CA LYS A 188 25.95 -20.75 -28.45
C LYS A 188 24.78 -19.79 -28.45
N MET A 189 24.28 -19.45 -27.26
CA MET A 189 23.42 -18.28 -27.05
C MET A 189 24.25 -17.12 -26.51
N PRO A 190 24.01 -15.89 -26.93
CA PRO A 190 24.74 -14.73 -26.41
C PRO A 190 24.27 -14.44 -25.00
N PHE A 191 25.19 -14.57 -24.04
CA PHE A 191 25.03 -14.27 -22.64
C PHE A 191 24.83 -12.76 -22.44
N PHE A 192 23.58 -12.35 -22.30
CA PHE A 192 23.25 -10.98 -21.91
C PHE A 192 23.06 -10.93 -20.40
N LEU A 193 24.13 -10.75 -19.66
CA LEU A 193 24.09 -10.37 -18.25
C LEU A 193 23.58 -8.93 -18.16
N PRO A 194 22.48 -8.65 -17.45
CA PRO A 194 22.16 -7.28 -17.09
C PRO A 194 23.28 -6.77 -16.18
N ARG A 195 24.02 -5.77 -16.66
CA ARG A 195 25.02 -5.07 -15.85
C ARG A 195 24.39 -4.65 -14.54
N LYS A 196 25.05 -4.97 -13.41
CA LYS A 196 24.75 -4.39 -12.09
C LYS A 196 24.77 -2.87 -12.23
N HIS A 197 23.61 -2.29 -12.50
CA HIS A 197 23.46 -0.86 -12.32
C HIS A 197 23.39 -0.63 -10.82
N SER A 198 24.47 -0.08 -10.32
CA SER A 198 24.58 0.55 -9.01
C SER A 198 23.39 1.49 -8.85
N ILE A 199 22.40 1.09 -8.07
CA ILE A 199 21.36 1.98 -7.57
C ILE A 199 22.00 2.83 -6.46
N LYS A 200 22.95 3.68 -6.88
CA LYS A 200 23.32 4.88 -6.14
C LYS A 200 22.48 6.03 -6.72
N ASN A 201 21.84 6.77 -5.85
CA ASN A 201 21.20 8.05 -6.09
C ASN A 201 19.76 8.03 -6.62
N TYR A 202 18.82 7.75 -5.71
CA TYR A 202 17.48 8.31 -5.80
C TYR A 202 17.10 9.11 -4.54
N TYR A 203 18.05 9.31 -3.62
CA TYR A 203 17.82 10.06 -2.36
C TYR A 203 19.05 10.91 -2.00
N SER A 204 19.53 11.71 -2.93
CA SER A 204 20.41 12.85 -2.58
C SER A 204 19.89 14.06 -3.34
N ASP A 205 19.78 15.13 -2.60
CA ASP A 205 19.48 16.50 -2.96
C ASP A 205 18.02 16.94 -2.77
N SER A 206 17.76 17.40 -1.54
CA SER A 206 17.04 18.64 -1.26
C SER A 206 17.50 19.12 0.12
N ASP A 207 18.47 20.03 0.07
CA ASP A 207 18.75 20.96 1.15
C ASP A 207 17.55 21.88 1.43
#